data_ab396a8a1e3307ee645acd5391405ab9
#
_entry.id   ab396a8a1e3307ee645acd5391405ab9
#
_cell.length_a   1.000
_cell.length_b   1.000
_cell.length_c   1.000
_cell.angle_alpha   90.00
_cell.angle_beta   90.00
_cell.angle_gamma   90.00
#
_symmetry.space_group_name_H-M   'P 1'
#
loop_
_entity.id
_entity.type
_entity.pdbx_description
1 polymer ?
#
loop_
_entity_poly.entity_id
_entity_poly.type
_entity_poly.pdbx_seq_one_letter_code
_entity_poly.pdbx_strand_id
1 'polypeptide(L)'
;MKNRFHLLATAVVSLLCVSCAETQVSQSGSEKAVNPPIMGWSSWNAFRVDISEDIIKNQADLMVKKGLKDAGYHYINIDDGFFGERDGNGKMQTNKNRFPNGMKPVADHIHSLGMKAGIYTDAGNNTCGSIWDNDHAGVGAGIYGHEQQDAQLYFGDWGFDFIKIDYCGGDVLGLNEQERYTSIRNSIDKVNKDVSVNICRWAFPGTWAKDVATSWRISGDINAHWGSLRYVVGKNLYLSAYAKDGHYNDMDM
;
A
#
# COMPACT_ATOMS: atom_id res chain seq x y z
N MET A 1 -97.86 30.19 12.46
CA MET A 1 -97.41 29.54 11.27
C MET A 1 -96.24 30.35 10.75
N LYS A 2 -95.01 29.98 11.08
CA LYS A 2 -93.78 30.72 10.74
C LYS A 2 -92.82 29.77 10.10
N ASN A 3 -92.59 29.93 8.79
CA ASN A 3 -91.55 29.24 8.04
C ASN A 3 -90.18 29.87 8.39
N ARG A 4 -89.24 29.01 8.76
CA ARG A 4 -87.82 29.35 8.84
C ARG A 4 -87.08 28.67 7.76
N PHE A 5 -86.52 29.45 6.85
CA PHE A 5 -85.57 29.05 5.86
C PHE A 5 -84.19 28.93 6.53
N HIS A 6 -83.53 27.78 6.39
CA HIS A 6 -82.12 27.62 6.73
C HIS A 6 -81.29 27.72 5.43
N LEU A 7 -80.47 28.78 5.34
CA LEU A 7 -79.42 28.91 4.35
C LEU A 7 -78.25 27.99 4.72
N LEU A 8 -77.94 27.04 3.89
CA LEU A 8 -76.63 26.32 3.94
C LEU A 8 -75.63 27.19 3.19
N ALA A 9 -74.57 27.63 3.90
CA ALA A 9 -73.42 28.24 3.32
C ALA A 9 -72.39 27.13 3.01
N THR A 10 -72.14 26.85 1.73
CA THR A 10 -71.12 25.93 1.26
C THR A 10 -69.80 26.67 1.16
N ALA A 11 -68.89 26.39 2.08
CA ALA A 11 -67.52 26.91 2.02
C ALA A 11 -66.70 26.03 1.02
N VAL A 12 -66.27 26.63 -0.07
CA VAL A 12 -65.33 26.02 -1.00
C VAL A 12 -63.91 26.27 -0.49
N VAL A 13 -63.28 25.22 -0.01
CA VAL A 13 -61.85 25.26 0.37
C VAL A 13 -61.05 24.98 -0.89
N SER A 14 -60.42 26.02 -1.43
CA SER A 14 -59.46 25.84 -2.56
C SER A 14 -58.11 25.37 -1.99
N LEU A 15 -57.80 24.11 -2.23
CA LEU A 15 -56.46 23.54 -1.99
C LEU A 15 -55.50 24.10 -3.04
N LEU A 16 -54.61 25.02 -2.62
CA LEU A 16 -53.45 25.42 -3.39
C LEU A 16 -52.39 24.29 -3.28
N CYS A 17 -52.29 23.47 -4.29
CA CYS A 17 -51.13 22.57 -4.46
C CYS A 17 -49.90 23.39 -4.82
N VAL A 18 -49.06 23.68 -3.82
CA VAL A 18 -47.70 24.17 -4.09
C VAL A 18 -46.90 22.98 -4.62
N SER A 19 -46.69 22.93 -5.93
CA SER A 19 -45.78 22.01 -6.57
C SER A 19 -44.37 22.42 -6.19
N CYS A 20 -43.74 21.71 -5.24
CA CYS A 20 -42.29 21.75 -5.05
C CYS A 20 -41.63 21.12 -6.28
N ALA A 21 -41.12 21.95 -7.17
CA ALA A 21 -40.20 21.48 -8.18
C ALA A 21 -38.93 21.02 -7.44
N GLU A 22 -38.78 19.70 -7.31
CA GLU A 22 -37.50 19.12 -6.91
C GLU A 22 -36.50 19.42 -8.04
N THR A 23 -35.62 20.38 -7.79
CA THR A 23 -34.44 20.60 -8.62
C THR A 23 -33.56 19.37 -8.46
N GLN A 24 -33.65 18.42 -9.39
CA GLN A 24 -32.69 17.36 -9.51
C GLN A 24 -31.34 18.01 -9.85
N VAL A 25 -30.50 18.20 -8.83
CA VAL A 25 -29.08 18.46 -9.01
C VAL A 25 -28.51 17.17 -9.60
N SER A 26 -28.28 17.20 -10.91
CA SER A 26 -27.53 16.13 -11.57
C SER A 26 -26.11 16.14 -10.99
N GLN A 27 -25.85 15.27 -10.02
CA GLN A 27 -24.47 14.91 -9.63
C GLN A 27 -23.86 14.06 -10.74
N SER A 28 -23.45 14.70 -11.83
CA SER A 28 -22.55 14.11 -12.82
C SER A 28 -21.11 14.46 -12.49
N GLY A 29 -20.66 14.11 -11.32
CA GLY A 29 -19.29 13.89 -11.00
C GLY A 29 -19.17 12.39 -10.70
N SER A 30 -18.52 11.61 -11.57
CA SER A 30 -18.06 10.30 -11.17
C SER A 30 -17.11 10.53 -9.99
N GLU A 31 -17.59 10.30 -8.77
CA GLU A 31 -16.67 10.18 -7.62
C GLU A 31 -15.66 9.11 -8.05
N LYS A 32 -14.41 9.52 -8.29
CA LYS A 32 -13.33 8.57 -8.44
C LYS A 32 -13.39 7.70 -7.21
N ALA A 33 -13.60 6.41 -7.42
CA ALA A 33 -13.61 5.44 -6.32
C ALA A 33 -12.33 5.68 -5.51
N VAL A 34 -12.50 6.11 -4.27
CA VAL A 34 -11.37 6.33 -3.38
C VAL A 34 -10.80 4.95 -3.09
N ASN A 35 -9.63 4.66 -3.62
CA ASN A 35 -8.96 3.41 -3.26
C ASN A 35 -8.70 3.43 -1.75
N PRO A 36 -9.12 2.39 -1.01
CA PRO A 36 -8.85 2.33 0.42
C PRO A 36 -7.34 2.23 0.68
N PRO A 37 -6.87 2.62 1.87
CA PRO A 37 -5.51 2.32 2.30
C PRO A 37 -5.21 0.83 2.13
N ILE A 38 -3.95 0.50 1.81
CA ILE A 38 -3.51 -0.89 1.72
C ILE A 38 -3.67 -1.54 3.09
N MET A 39 -4.46 -2.60 3.14
CA MET A 39 -4.66 -3.44 4.31
C MET A 39 -4.11 -4.82 4.02
N GLY A 40 -3.26 -5.32 4.90
CA GLY A 40 -2.62 -6.62 4.71
C GLY A 40 -1.77 -7.03 5.89
N TRP A 41 -0.88 -7.95 5.63
CA TRP A 41 0.13 -8.42 6.55
C TRP A 41 1.52 -8.23 5.92
N SER A 42 2.49 -7.79 6.71
CA SER A 42 3.90 -7.69 6.31
C SER A 42 4.77 -8.58 7.20
N SER A 43 5.81 -9.17 6.62
CA SER A 43 6.63 -10.15 7.31
C SER A 43 7.59 -9.56 8.36
N TRP A 44 7.93 -8.27 8.26
CA TRP A 44 9.04 -7.68 9.01
C TRP A 44 8.88 -7.78 10.53
N ASN A 45 7.78 -7.26 11.08
CA ASN A 45 7.63 -7.17 12.54
C ASN A 45 7.57 -8.52 13.24
N ALA A 46 7.16 -9.59 12.53
CA ALA A 46 7.06 -10.93 13.10
C ALA A 46 8.33 -11.77 12.89
N PHE A 47 9.00 -11.61 11.75
CA PHE A 47 10.04 -12.54 11.32
C PHE A 47 11.35 -11.86 10.94
N ARG A 48 11.38 -10.54 10.77
CA ARG A 48 12.52 -9.78 10.24
C ARG A 48 13.05 -10.46 8.97
N VAL A 49 14.34 -10.76 8.90
CA VAL A 49 14.95 -11.46 7.75
C VAL A 49 14.76 -13.00 7.77
N ASP A 50 14.23 -13.56 8.86
CA ASP A 50 14.04 -15.01 9.01
C ASP A 50 12.72 -15.49 8.38
N ILE A 51 12.56 -15.23 7.09
CA ILE A 51 11.41 -15.61 6.29
C ILE A 51 11.72 -16.76 5.36
N SER A 52 10.67 -17.48 4.93
CA SER A 52 10.78 -18.54 3.94
C SER A 52 9.53 -18.62 3.08
N GLU A 53 9.64 -19.32 1.95
CA GLU A 53 8.52 -19.63 1.07
C GLU A 53 7.32 -20.20 1.85
N ASP A 54 7.58 -21.16 2.75
CA ASP A 54 6.55 -21.82 3.54
C ASP A 54 5.89 -20.86 4.55
N ILE A 55 6.68 -20.02 5.22
CA ILE A 55 6.14 -19.00 6.14
C ILE A 55 5.18 -18.08 5.40
N ILE A 56 5.58 -17.54 4.26
CA ILE A 56 4.76 -16.58 3.49
C ILE A 56 3.47 -17.25 3.00
N LYS A 57 3.56 -18.44 2.40
CA LYS A 57 2.37 -19.17 1.92
C LYS A 57 1.43 -19.51 3.05
N ASN A 58 1.95 -20.00 4.18
CA ASN A 58 1.14 -20.31 5.36
C ASN A 58 0.43 -19.06 5.93
N GLN A 59 1.07 -17.90 5.94
CA GLN A 59 0.42 -16.66 6.38
C GLN A 59 -0.71 -16.25 5.44
N ALA A 60 -0.53 -16.37 4.12
CA ALA A 60 -1.57 -16.11 3.14
C ALA A 60 -2.79 -17.03 3.36
N ASP A 61 -2.56 -18.34 3.52
CA ASP A 61 -3.60 -19.32 3.80
C ASP A 61 -4.34 -19.02 5.12
N LEU A 62 -3.60 -18.63 6.16
CA LEU A 62 -4.16 -18.28 7.46
C LEU A 62 -5.03 -17.02 7.39
N MET A 63 -4.65 -16.01 6.63
CA MET A 63 -5.46 -14.80 6.46
C MET A 63 -6.82 -15.12 5.84
N VAL A 64 -6.86 -15.97 4.82
CA VAL A 64 -8.12 -16.45 4.23
C VAL A 64 -8.90 -17.28 5.23
N LYS A 65 -8.26 -18.30 5.83
CA LYS A 65 -8.90 -19.22 6.80
C LYS A 65 -9.50 -18.51 8.02
N LYS A 66 -8.89 -17.39 8.44
CA LYS A 66 -9.34 -16.59 9.60
C LYS A 66 -10.34 -15.50 9.24
N GLY A 67 -10.72 -15.36 7.97
CA GLY A 67 -11.68 -14.36 7.49
C GLY A 67 -11.09 -12.94 7.37
N LEU A 68 -9.77 -12.79 7.50
CA LEU A 68 -9.13 -11.46 7.37
C LEU A 68 -9.27 -10.92 5.95
N LYS A 69 -9.17 -11.78 4.93
CA LYS A 69 -9.44 -11.39 3.54
C LYS A 69 -10.84 -10.81 3.38
N ASP A 70 -11.86 -11.47 3.92
CA ASP A 70 -13.26 -11.01 3.85
C ASP A 70 -13.48 -9.70 4.62
N ALA A 71 -12.65 -9.45 5.63
CA ALA A 71 -12.62 -8.19 6.38
C ALA A 71 -11.83 -7.06 5.67
N GLY A 72 -11.30 -7.30 4.45
CA GLY A 72 -10.62 -6.28 3.64
C GLY A 72 -9.08 -6.33 3.65
N TYR A 73 -8.46 -7.29 4.36
CA TYR A 73 -7.00 -7.45 4.36
C TYR A 73 -6.57 -8.27 3.14
N HIS A 74 -6.26 -7.59 2.05
CA HIS A 74 -6.02 -8.21 0.75
C HIS A 74 -4.54 -8.37 0.36
N TYR A 75 -3.61 -7.83 1.14
CA TYR A 75 -2.19 -7.85 0.79
C TYR A 75 -1.37 -8.78 1.69
N ILE A 76 -0.45 -9.51 1.06
CA ILE A 76 0.66 -10.22 1.71
C ILE A 76 1.94 -9.54 1.23
N ASN A 77 2.60 -8.83 2.12
CA ASN A 77 3.82 -8.07 1.81
C ASN A 77 5.05 -8.80 2.34
N ILE A 78 5.88 -9.25 1.43
CA ILE A 78 7.16 -9.88 1.73
C ILE A 78 8.18 -8.77 1.91
N ASP A 79 8.69 -8.62 3.12
CA ASP A 79 9.70 -7.63 3.47
C ASP A 79 11.12 -8.15 3.17
N ASP A 80 12.16 -7.55 3.72
CA ASP A 80 13.56 -7.95 3.56
C ASP A 80 13.80 -9.41 3.96
N GLY A 81 14.83 -10.04 3.38
CA GLY A 81 15.24 -11.40 3.72
C GLY A 81 15.06 -12.43 2.60
N PHE A 82 14.48 -12.09 1.45
CA PHE A 82 14.35 -13.04 0.32
C PHE A 82 15.53 -13.04 -0.65
N PHE A 83 16.43 -12.09 -0.53
CA PHE A 83 17.51 -11.87 -1.48
C PHE A 83 18.57 -12.97 -1.47
N GLY A 84 19.09 -13.27 -2.65
CA GLY A 84 20.35 -13.93 -2.88
C GLY A 84 21.37 -12.97 -3.48
N GLU A 85 22.50 -13.48 -3.94
CA GLU A 85 23.48 -12.66 -4.66
C GLU A 85 22.98 -12.34 -6.07
N ARG A 86 23.41 -11.21 -6.64
CA ARG A 86 23.20 -10.94 -8.06
C ARG A 86 24.09 -11.84 -8.91
N ASP A 87 23.58 -12.31 -10.03
CA ASP A 87 24.37 -13.08 -10.98
C ASP A 87 25.38 -12.22 -11.75
N GLY A 88 26.19 -12.85 -12.60
CA GLY A 88 27.22 -12.17 -13.40
C GLY A 88 26.68 -11.08 -14.37
N ASN A 89 25.36 -11.03 -14.60
CA ASN A 89 24.67 -10.00 -15.38
C ASN A 89 23.96 -8.95 -14.50
N GLY A 90 24.17 -9.01 -13.18
CA GLY A 90 23.55 -8.13 -12.21
C GLY A 90 22.10 -8.49 -11.87
N LYS A 91 21.54 -9.59 -12.40
CA LYS A 91 20.17 -10.00 -12.13
C LYS A 91 20.05 -10.55 -10.72
N MET A 92 19.10 -10.01 -9.95
CA MET A 92 18.79 -10.45 -8.60
C MET A 92 18.38 -11.91 -8.59
N GLN A 93 18.99 -12.68 -7.69
CA GLN A 93 18.61 -14.05 -7.38
C GLN A 93 17.88 -14.12 -6.04
N THR A 94 17.08 -15.14 -5.85
CA THR A 94 16.46 -15.41 -4.55
C THR A 94 17.38 -16.24 -3.66
N ASN A 95 17.28 -16.06 -2.36
CA ASN A 95 17.93 -16.93 -1.39
C ASN A 95 17.38 -18.36 -1.51
N LYS A 96 18.16 -19.27 -2.03
CA LYS A 96 17.72 -20.65 -2.34
C LYS A 96 17.42 -21.50 -1.10
N ASN A 97 17.94 -21.13 0.05
CA ASN A 97 17.61 -21.81 1.31
C ASN A 97 16.24 -21.39 1.82
N ARG A 98 15.88 -20.11 1.63
CA ARG A 98 14.61 -19.53 2.09
C ARG A 98 13.49 -19.69 1.06
N PHE A 99 13.83 -19.54 -0.22
CA PHE A 99 12.88 -19.57 -1.36
C PHE A 99 13.43 -20.50 -2.47
N PRO A 100 13.42 -21.81 -2.24
CA PRO A 100 14.02 -22.79 -3.17
C PRO A 100 13.39 -22.76 -4.56
N ASN A 101 12.08 -22.45 -4.64
CA ASN A 101 11.34 -22.38 -5.90
C ASN A 101 11.30 -20.96 -6.51
N GLY A 102 11.92 -19.97 -5.84
CA GLY A 102 11.91 -18.56 -6.26
C GLY A 102 10.65 -17.81 -5.85
N MET A 103 10.55 -16.53 -6.24
CA MET A 103 9.47 -15.63 -5.78
C MET A 103 8.21 -15.77 -6.60
N LYS A 104 8.28 -16.14 -7.88
CA LYS A 104 7.07 -16.27 -8.72
C LYS A 104 6.05 -17.27 -8.16
N PRO A 105 6.41 -18.50 -7.74
CA PRO A 105 5.46 -19.44 -7.14
C PRO A 105 4.84 -18.94 -5.82
N VAL A 106 5.51 -18.02 -5.13
CA VAL A 106 4.95 -17.39 -3.91
C VAL A 106 3.88 -16.36 -4.31
N ALA A 107 4.18 -15.49 -5.28
CA ALA A 107 3.20 -14.54 -5.81
C ALA A 107 1.99 -15.27 -6.41
N ASP A 108 2.21 -16.31 -7.23
CA ASP A 108 1.15 -17.11 -7.84
C ASP A 108 0.25 -17.77 -6.75
N HIS A 109 0.84 -18.26 -5.65
CA HIS A 109 0.06 -18.81 -4.54
C HIS A 109 -0.83 -17.73 -3.89
N ILE A 110 -0.28 -16.56 -3.58
CA ILE A 110 -1.03 -15.44 -3.01
C ILE A 110 -2.18 -15.04 -3.95
N HIS A 111 -1.92 -14.93 -5.24
CA HIS A 111 -2.94 -14.61 -6.26
C HIS A 111 -4.01 -15.69 -6.36
N SER A 112 -3.65 -16.98 -6.23
CA SER A 112 -4.62 -18.09 -6.25
C SER A 112 -5.66 -18.00 -5.14
N LEU A 113 -5.30 -17.34 -4.03
CA LEU A 113 -6.20 -17.05 -2.91
C LEU A 113 -7.05 -15.78 -3.15
N GLY A 114 -6.89 -15.10 -4.30
CA GLY A 114 -7.55 -13.83 -4.62
C GLY A 114 -7.04 -12.67 -3.76
N MET A 115 -5.77 -12.72 -3.35
CA MET A 115 -5.05 -11.67 -2.63
C MET A 115 -3.99 -11.04 -3.53
N LYS A 116 -3.36 -9.96 -3.08
CA LYS A 116 -2.31 -9.24 -3.76
C LYS A 116 -0.96 -9.47 -3.09
N ALA A 117 0.09 -9.61 -3.89
CA ALA A 117 1.43 -9.88 -3.44
C ALA A 117 2.27 -8.59 -3.42
N GLY A 118 2.88 -8.29 -2.28
CA GLY A 118 3.85 -7.20 -2.13
C GLY A 118 5.27 -7.72 -1.95
N ILE A 119 6.23 -6.91 -2.38
CA ILE A 119 7.66 -7.18 -2.30
C ILE A 119 8.40 -5.98 -1.71
N TYR A 120 9.68 -6.15 -1.43
CA TYR A 120 10.56 -5.18 -0.79
C TYR A 120 11.79 -4.88 -1.64
N THR A 121 12.34 -3.67 -1.50
CA THR A 121 13.70 -3.30 -1.92
C THR A 121 14.21 -2.12 -1.10
N ASP A 122 15.51 -1.82 -1.21
CA ASP A 122 16.12 -0.58 -0.73
C ASP A 122 16.51 0.31 -1.91
N ALA A 123 16.34 1.63 -1.76
CA ALA A 123 16.68 2.60 -2.79
C ALA A 123 18.19 2.75 -3.06
N GLY A 124 19.03 2.26 -2.14
CA GLY A 124 20.48 2.21 -2.28
C GLY A 124 20.98 0.87 -2.83
N ASN A 125 22.22 0.51 -2.48
CA ASN A 125 22.86 -0.71 -2.91
C ASN A 125 22.77 -1.87 -1.92
N ASN A 126 22.50 -1.59 -0.64
CA ASN A 126 22.38 -2.57 0.44
C ASN A 126 21.00 -2.46 1.10
N THR A 127 20.47 -3.57 1.59
CA THR A 127 19.18 -3.57 2.28
C THR A 127 19.31 -3.21 3.76
N CYS A 128 18.20 -2.82 4.41
CA CYS A 128 18.19 -2.56 5.85
C CYS A 128 18.58 -3.80 6.66
N GLY A 129 18.11 -4.98 6.26
CA GLY A 129 18.48 -6.25 6.91
C GLY A 129 19.99 -6.54 6.84
N SER A 130 20.66 -6.16 5.75
CA SER A 130 22.13 -6.31 5.66
C SER A 130 22.89 -5.33 6.56
N ILE A 131 22.30 -4.14 6.80
CA ILE A 131 22.94 -3.08 7.62
C ILE A 131 22.67 -3.31 9.11
N TRP A 132 21.44 -3.71 9.48
CA TRP A 132 20.99 -3.72 10.87
C TRP A 132 20.78 -5.12 11.46
N ASP A 133 20.58 -6.16 10.60
CA ASP A 133 20.25 -7.53 11.03
C ASP A 133 21.30 -8.57 10.64
N ASN A 134 22.45 -8.14 10.14
CA ASN A 134 23.54 -9.01 9.68
C ASN A 134 23.11 -10.01 8.56
N ASP A 135 22.09 -9.68 7.78
CA ASP A 135 21.72 -10.50 6.61
C ASP A 135 22.67 -10.25 5.44
N HIS A 136 23.76 -11.01 5.39
CA HIS A 136 24.77 -10.87 4.35
C HIS A 136 24.21 -11.02 2.92
N ALA A 137 23.08 -11.71 2.75
CA ALA A 137 22.41 -11.84 1.46
C ALA A 137 21.81 -10.52 0.94
N GLY A 138 21.56 -9.56 1.81
CA GLY A 138 21.09 -8.23 1.45
C GLY A 138 22.18 -7.26 0.98
N VAL A 139 23.47 -7.65 1.09
CA VAL A 139 24.60 -6.85 0.59
C VAL A 139 24.59 -6.85 -0.94
N GLY A 140 24.57 -5.65 -1.57
CA GLY A 140 24.45 -5.51 -3.02
C GLY A 140 23.05 -5.83 -3.58
N ALA A 141 22.06 -6.09 -2.72
CA ALA A 141 20.71 -6.48 -3.12
C ALA A 141 19.79 -5.29 -3.39
N GLY A 142 20.15 -4.07 -2.96
CA GLY A 142 19.35 -2.87 -3.24
C GLY A 142 19.28 -2.56 -4.73
N ILE A 143 18.27 -1.74 -5.08
CA ILE A 143 17.91 -1.50 -6.50
C ILE A 143 18.80 -0.48 -7.21
N TYR A 144 19.69 0.21 -6.50
CA TYR A 144 20.54 1.26 -7.07
C TYR A 144 21.43 0.76 -8.21
N GLY A 145 21.24 1.35 -9.40
CA GLY A 145 21.95 0.94 -10.63
C GLY A 145 21.31 -0.26 -11.35
N HIS A 146 20.22 -0.82 -10.81
CA HIS A 146 19.50 -1.97 -11.36
C HIS A 146 18.01 -1.72 -11.56
N GLU A 147 17.55 -0.47 -11.47
CA GLU A 147 16.14 -0.09 -11.36
C GLU A 147 15.26 -0.75 -12.42
N GLN A 148 15.69 -0.68 -13.69
CA GLN A 148 14.90 -1.24 -14.79
C GLN A 148 14.90 -2.77 -14.81
N GLN A 149 16.03 -3.37 -14.48
CA GLN A 149 16.18 -4.83 -14.46
C GLN A 149 15.36 -5.44 -13.34
N ASP A 150 15.43 -4.83 -12.14
CA ASP A 150 14.70 -5.31 -10.98
C ASP A 150 13.19 -5.04 -11.11
N ALA A 151 12.79 -3.89 -11.67
CA ALA A 151 11.39 -3.64 -11.97
C ALA A 151 10.80 -4.68 -12.92
N GLN A 152 11.53 -5.02 -13.98
CA GLN A 152 11.10 -6.10 -14.90
C GLN A 152 10.99 -7.43 -14.18
N LEU A 153 11.96 -7.76 -13.31
CA LEU A 153 11.96 -9.01 -12.56
C LEU A 153 10.78 -9.08 -11.58
N TYR A 154 10.57 -8.05 -10.78
CA TYR A 154 9.57 -8.05 -9.72
C TYR A 154 8.14 -7.97 -10.27
N PHE A 155 7.88 -7.09 -11.23
CA PHE A 155 6.54 -6.80 -11.69
C PHE A 155 6.18 -7.46 -13.02
N GLY A 156 7.17 -7.71 -13.89
CA GLY A 156 6.96 -8.44 -15.15
C GLY A 156 7.09 -9.95 -14.97
N ASP A 157 8.22 -10.41 -14.43
CA ASP A 157 8.51 -11.83 -14.39
C ASP A 157 7.85 -12.53 -13.19
N TRP A 158 7.88 -11.92 -11.99
CA TRP A 158 7.28 -12.49 -10.76
C TRP A 158 5.84 -12.09 -10.52
N GLY A 159 5.40 -10.93 -11.04
CA GLY A 159 4.02 -10.49 -11.02
C GLY A 159 3.56 -9.88 -9.69
N PHE A 160 4.43 -9.23 -8.93
CA PHE A 160 4.05 -8.53 -7.72
C PHE A 160 3.21 -7.28 -7.99
N ASP A 161 2.32 -6.92 -7.05
CA ASP A 161 1.36 -5.80 -7.17
C ASP A 161 1.77 -4.56 -6.38
N PHE A 162 2.67 -4.71 -5.41
CA PHE A 162 3.06 -3.68 -4.45
C PHE A 162 4.54 -3.78 -4.13
N ILE A 163 5.16 -2.64 -3.84
CA ILE A 163 6.55 -2.60 -3.34
C ILE A 163 6.71 -1.60 -2.19
N LYS A 164 7.35 -2.05 -1.12
CA LYS A 164 7.95 -1.19 -0.09
C LYS A 164 9.38 -0.89 -0.49
N ILE A 165 9.75 0.38 -0.52
CA ILE A 165 11.10 0.83 -0.87
C ILE A 165 11.71 1.52 0.34
N ASP A 166 12.67 0.86 0.98
CA ASP A 166 13.45 1.40 2.09
C ASP A 166 14.59 2.32 1.62
N TYR A 167 15.30 2.92 2.57
CA TYR A 167 16.33 3.91 2.27
C TYR A 167 17.62 3.74 3.09
N CYS A 168 17.86 2.59 3.73
CA CYS A 168 19.07 2.35 4.53
C CYS A 168 20.34 2.47 3.68
N GLY A 169 20.39 1.79 2.54
CA GLY A 169 21.49 1.89 1.59
C GLY A 169 21.56 3.23 0.89
N GLY A 170 20.41 3.90 0.68
CA GLY A 170 20.34 5.24 0.15
C GLY A 170 21.01 6.27 1.06
N ASP A 171 20.77 6.17 2.37
CA ASP A 171 21.43 7.01 3.38
C ASP A 171 22.95 6.78 3.41
N VAL A 172 23.39 5.54 3.40
CA VAL A 172 24.82 5.19 3.39
C VAL A 172 25.55 5.80 2.20
N LEU A 173 24.88 5.87 1.05
CA LEU A 173 25.42 6.45 -0.17
C LEU A 173 25.22 7.98 -0.27
N GLY A 174 24.47 8.60 0.64
CA GLY A 174 24.16 10.03 0.62
C GLY A 174 23.36 10.46 -0.61
N LEU A 175 22.45 9.61 -1.10
CA LEU A 175 21.66 9.86 -2.29
C LEU A 175 20.55 10.90 -2.05
N ASN A 176 20.08 11.57 -3.09
CA ASN A 176 18.92 12.45 -3.00
C ASN A 176 17.63 11.61 -3.01
N GLU A 177 16.81 11.70 -1.95
CA GLU A 177 15.59 10.90 -1.79
C GLU A 177 14.62 11.05 -2.96
N GLN A 178 14.23 12.28 -3.28
CA GLN A 178 13.24 12.55 -4.32
C GLN A 178 13.69 12.01 -5.69
N GLU A 179 14.95 12.23 -6.04
CA GLU A 179 15.51 11.74 -7.31
C GLU A 179 15.52 10.21 -7.36
N ARG A 180 15.87 9.57 -6.24
CA ARG A 180 15.92 8.10 -6.15
C ARG A 180 14.54 7.48 -6.30
N TYR A 181 13.58 7.89 -5.50
CA TYR A 181 12.21 7.35 -5.58
C TYR A 181 11.58 7.64 -6.94
N THR A 182 11.85 8.83 -7.52
CA THR A 182 11.37 9.17 -8.87
C THR A 182 11.98 8.24 -9.94
N SER A 183 13.29 7.95 -9.86
CA SER A 183 13.96 7.05 -10.81
C SER A 183 13.40 5.63 -10.72
N ILE A 184 13.16 5.13 -9.51
CA ILE A 184 12.59 3.81 -9.29
C ILE A 184 11.14 3.77 -9.82
N ARG A 185 10.30 4.77 -9.49
CA ARG A 185 8.92 4.86 -10.00
C ARG A 185 8.89 4.86 -11.53
N ASN A 186 9.73 5.64 -12.18
CA ASN A 186 9.83 5.69 -13.64
C ASN A 186 10.21 4.33 -14.26
N SER A 187 11.00 3.53 -13.56
CA SER A 187 11.36 2.19 -14.02
C SER A 187 10.23 1.19 -13.83
N ILE A 188 9.48 1.29 -12.73
CA ILE A 188 8.28 0.51 -12.48
C ILE A 188 7.21 0.81 -13.54
N ASP A 189 6.97 2.09 -13.85
CA ASP A 189 5.94 2.53 -14.80
C ASP A 189 6.14 2.01 -16.22
N LYS A 190 7.38 1.74 -16.62
CA LYS A 190 7.69 1.14 -17.92
C LYS A 190 7.29 -0.35 -17.99
N VAL A 191 7.11 -1.00 -16.84
CA VAL A 191 6.74 -2.42 -16.75
C VAL A 191 5.25 -2.55 -16.42
N ASN A 192 4.82 -1.94 -15.31
CA ASN A 192 3.43 -2.01 -14.84
C ASN A 192 3.10 -0.75 -14.01
N LYS A 193 2.20 0.09 -14.55
CA LYS A 193 1.77 1.34 -13.90
C LYS A 193 0.82 1.12 -12.71
N ASP A 194 0.21 -0.06 -12.62
CA ASP A 194 -0.77 -0.38 -11.57
C ASP A 194 -0.11 -0.82 -10.27
N VAL A 195 1.22 -0.93 -10.24
CA VAL A 195 1.98 -1.26 -9.03
C VAL A 195 1.85 -0.15 -8.00
N SER A 196 1.41 -0.51 -6.83
CA SER A 196 1.39 0.38 -5.66
C SER A 196 2.79 0.51 -5.07
N VAL A 197 3.24 1.75 -4.84
CA VAL A 197 4.56 2.06 -4.28
C VAL A 197 4.40 2.65 -2.89
N ASN A 198 5.18 2.14 -1.93
CA ASN A 198 5.31 2.67 -0.57
C ASN A 198 6.73 3.21 -0.36
N ILE A 199 6.83 4.48 0.04
CA ILE A 199 8.10 5.08 0.48
C ILE A 199 8.31 4.76 1.95
N CYS A 200 9.40 4.09 2.28
CA CYS A 200 9.78 3.81 3.67
C CYS A 200 11.04 4.61 4.05
N ARG A 201 10.82 5.79 4.63
CA ARG A 201 11.89 6.72 5.05
C ARG A 201 11.83 7.06 6.53
N TRP A 202 10.96 6.40 7.30
CA TRP A 202 10.75 6.57 8.76
C TRP A 202 10.36 7.99 9.19
N ALA A 203 10.03 8.84 8.23
CA ALA A 203 9.52 10.19 8.41
C ALA A 203 8.69 10.59 7.19
N PHE A 204 7.88 11.64 7.32
CA PHE A 204 7.15 12.21 6.18
C PHE A 204 8.15 12.73 5.13
N PRO A 205 8.15 12.17 3.91
CA PRO A 205 9.19 12.48 2.92
C PRO A 205 9.02 13.85 2.25
N GLY A 206 7.84 14.47 2.38
CA GLY A 206 7.54 15.74 1.74
C GLY A 206 6.40 15.68 0.73
N THR A 207 6.04 16.84 0.19
CA THR A 207 4.88 16.98 -0.72
C THR A 207 5.07 16.32 -2.09
N TRP A 208 6.30 16.02 -2.47
CA TRP A 208 6.64 15.32 -3.71
C TRP A 208 6.26 13.83 -3.70
N ALA A 209 6.10 13.25 -2.51
CA ALA A 209 5.83 11.80 -2.36
C ALA A 209 4.60 11.34 -3.16
N LYS A 210 3.54 12.15 -3.20
CA LYS A 210 2.31 11.87 -3.96
C LYS A 210 2.52 11.72 -5.48
N ASP A 211 3.59 12.25 -6.01
CA ASP A 211 3.88 12.19 -7.44
C ASP A 211 4.59 10.88 -7.83
N VAL A 212 5.08 10.12 -6.85
CA VAL A 212 5.86 8.89 -7.08
C VAL A 212 5.32 7.66 -6.34
N ALA A 213 4.50 7.83 -5.30
CA ALA A 213 4.03 6.73 -4.46
C ALA A 213 2.55 6.83 -4.10
N THR A 214 1.92 5.69 -3.81
CA THR A 214 0.56 5.60 -3.27
C THR A 214 0.51 5.80 -1.76
N SER A 215 1.59 5.46 -1.07
CA SER A 215 1.70 5.61 0.38
C SER A 215 3.13 5.90 0.81
N TRP A 216 3.28 6.44 2.00
CA TRP A 216 4.58 6.75 2.58
C TRP A 216 4.54 6.64 4.10
N ARG A 217 5.61 6.09 4.65
CA ARG A 217 5.85 6.03 6.08
C ARG A 217 6.01 7.44 6.66
N ILE A 218 5.48 7.64 7.85
CA ILE A 218 5.50 8.95 8.55
C ILE A 218 6.30 8.92 9.83
N SER A 219 6.76 7.75 10.24
CA SER A 219 7.52 7.52 11.47
C SER A 219 8.42 6.29 11.37
N GLY A 220 9.23 6.06 12.38
CA GLY A 220 9.92 4.77 12.59
C GLY A 220 8.94 3.61 12.78
N ASP A 221 9.48 2.40 12.84
CA ASP A 221 8.69 1.17 12.92
C ASP A 221 7.89 1.09 14.21
N ILE A 222 6.65 0.59 14.08
CA ILE A 222 5.79 0.32 15.21
C ILE A 222 6.25 -0.94 15.93
N ASN A 223 6.07 -0.97 17.24
CA ASN A 223 6.23 -2.19 18.01
C ASN A 223 5.06 -2.41 18.98
N ALA A 224 4.94 -3.63 19.50
CA ALA A 224 3.76 -4.11 20.21
C ALA A 224 3.62 -3.51 21.63
N HIS A 225 3.68 -2.17 21.75
CA HIS A 225 3.37 -1.49 23.01
C HIS A 225 2.67 -0.14 22.79
N TRP A 226 1.86 0.26 23.75
CA TRP A 226 0.98 1.43 23.67
C TRP A 226 1.75 2.76 23.39
N GLY A 227 2.95 2.91 23.91
CA GLY A 227 3.78 4.09 23.67
C GLY A 227 4.16 4.27 22.20
N SER A 228 4.48 3.16 21.52
CA SER A 228 4.78 3.15 20.09
C SER A 228 3.55 3.53 19.27
N LEU A 229 2.39 2.92 19.56
CA LEU A 229 1.13 3.26 18.89
C LEU A 229 0.79 4.74 19.04
N ARG A 230 0.86 5.27 20.26
CA ARG A 230 0.60 6.70 20.53
C ARG A 230 1.54 7.63 19.75
N TYR A 231 2.82 7.25 19.68
CA TYR A 231 3.83 8.02 18.94
C TYR A 231 3.48 8.10 17.44
N VAL A 232 3.19 6.97 16.82
CA VAL A 232 2.87 6.90 15.39
C VAL A 232 1.57 7.65 15.07
N VAL A 233 0.52 7.44 15.86
CA VAL A 233 -0.75 8.17 15.72
C VAL A 233 -0.54 9.67 15.90
N GLY A 234 0.28 10.08 16.87
CA GLY A 234 0.63 11.48 17.11
C GLY A 234 1.31 12.14 15.90
N LYS A 235 2.16 11.41 15.18
CA LYS A 235 2.76 11.89 13.92
C LYS A 235 1.72 12.13 12.82
N ASN A 236 0.72 11.26 12.73
CA ASN A 236 -0.31 11.36 11.70
C ASN A 236 -1.27 12.56 11.90
N LEU A 237 -1.47 13.03 13.12
CA LEU A 237 -2.44 14.09 13.43
C LEU A 237 -2.23 15.38 12.59
N TYR A 238 -1.00 15.69 12.23
CA TYR A 238 -0.65 16.90 11.47
C TYR A 238 -0.46 16.64 9.97
N LEU A 239 -0.61 15.39 9.52
CA LEU A 239 -0.35 14.99 8.14
C LEU A 239 -1.62 14.58 7.38
N SER A 240 -2.81 14.71 8.00
CA SER A 240 -4.09 14.30 7.40
C SER A 240 -4.39 14.97 6.05
N ALA A 241 -3.91 16.21 5.85
CA ALA A 241 -4.09 16.94 4.59
C ALA A 241 -3.40 16.27 3.37
N TYR A 242 -2.45 15.38 3.61
CA TYR A 242 -1.71 14.67 2.56
C TYR A 242 -2.32 13.30 2.24
N ALA A 243 -3.19 12.77 3.10
CA ALA A 243 -3.89 11.50 2.90
C ALA A 243 -5.21 11.74 2.12
N LYS A 244 -5.10 11.88 0.79
CA LYS A 244 -6.24 12.16 -0.09
C LYS A 244 -5.96 11.69 -1.51
N ASP A 245 -6.99 11.66 -2.35
CA ASP A 245 -6.90 11.38 -3.78
C ASP A 245 -6.26 10.01 -4.11
N GLY A 246 -6.44 9.01 -3.22
CA GLY A 246 -5.85 7.68 -3.35
C GLY A 246 -4.42 7.57 -2.83
N HIS A 247 -3.95 8.57 -2.09
CA HIS A 247 -2.65 8.58 -1.43
C HIS A 247 -2.80 8.53 0.10
N TYR A 248 -1.90 7.86 0.80
CA TYR A 248 -2.05 7.56 2.22
C TYR A 248 -0.76 7.77 3.01
N ASN A 249 -0.94 8.36 4.21
CA ASN A 249 0.06 8.27 5.27
C ASN A 249 0.06 6.84 5.81
N ASP A 250 1.20 6.19 5.76
CA ASP A 250 1.40 4.86 6.29
C ASP A 250 1.93 4.94 7.72
N MET A 251 1.15 4.41 8.66
CA MET A 251 1.50 4.38 10.08
C MET A 251 2.30 3.15 10.48
N ASP A 252 2.66 2.33 9.53
CA ASP A 252 3.43 1.10 9.57
C ASP A 252 2.61 -0.19 9.33
N MET A 253 3.38 -1.23 9.14
CA MET A 253 3.02 -2.58 8.72
C MET A 253 2.03 -3.29 9.65
#